data_773ce1894e90e79d97e3ba50c1947877
#
_entry.id   773ce1894e90e79d97e3ba50c1947877
#
_cell.length_a   1.000
_cell.length_b   1.000
_cell.length_c   1.000
_cell.angle_alpha   90.00
_cell.angle_beta   90.00
_cell.angle_gamma   90.00
#
_symmetry.space_group_name_H-M   'P 1'
#
loop_
_entity.id
_entity.type
_entity.pdbx_description
1 polymer ?
#
loop_
_entity_poly.entity_id
_entity_poly.type
_entity_poly.pdbx_seq_one_letter_code
_entity_poly.pdbx_strand_id
1 'polypeptide(L)'
;GADLVGINMEGPFIDLKKAGAQNPEYIMPADKEMFLRLQERSGGLIKLVDIAPEEKGAMDFIEQCHEQVKISIAHTCCNYETACEALEKGVSHMTHLYNAMPGINHRNPGPIIAALEAGAEVELIADGIHIHPAIVRMTFRIFGADKVILISDSMEATGLLDGDYQLGGQG
;
A
#
# COMPACT_ATOMS: atom_id res chain seq x y z
N GLY A 1 25.68 -8.29 4.73
CA GLY A 1 24.26 -8.60 4.81
C GLY A 1 23.42 -7.34 4.58
N ALA A 2 22.10 -7.49 4.43
CA ALA A 2 21.19 -6.35 4.35
C ALA A 2 20.94 -5.77 5.74
N ASP A 3 20.74 -4.45 5.81
CA ASP A 3 20.33 -3.78 7.03
C ASP A 3 18.80 -3.64 7.03
N LEU A 4 18.14 -4.09 8.10
CA LEU A 4 16.71 -3.88 8.29
C LEU A 4 16.48 -2.45 8.78
N VAL A 5 16.02 -1.59 7.89
CA VAL A 5 15.79 -0.16 8.19
C VAL A 5 14.38 0.14 8.71
N GLY A 6 13.43 -0.78 8.48
CA GLY A 6 12.06 -0.63 8.93
C GLY A 6 11.16 -1.76 8.43
N ILE A 7 9.92 -1.72 8.85
CA ILE A 7 8.86 -2.65 8.48
C ILE A 7 7.76 -1.85 7.79
N ASN A 8 7.33 -2.29 6.61
CA ASN A 8 6.03 -1.94 6.07
C ASN A 8 5.01 -2.94 6.62
N MET A 9 4.02 -2.45 7.34
CA MET A 9 2.89 -3.25 7.83
C MET A 9 1.82 -3.29 6.74
N GLU A 10 1.97 -4.20 5.79
CA GLU A 10 1.03 -4.43 4.69
C GLU A 10 -0.16 -5.27 5.16
N GLY A 11 -1.23 -4.60 5.52
CA GLY A 11 -2.36 -5.19 6.23
C GLY A 11 -2.14 -5.23 7.77
N PRO A 12 -3.12 -5.70 8.53
CA PRO A 12 -4.37 -6.35 8.12
C PRO A 12 -5.54 -5.40 7.80
N PHE A 13 -5.34 -4.10 7.74
CA PHE A 13 -6.35 -3.06 7.60
C PHE A 13 -6.73 -2.77 6.13
N ILE A 14 -6.92 -3.81 5.36
CA ILE A 14 -7.11 -3.78 3.89
C ILE A 14 -8.49 -4.32 3.49
N ASP A 15 -8.93 -4.04 2.25
CA ASP A 15 -10.20 -4.55 1.73
C ASP A 15 -10.09 -6.06 1.39
N LEU A 16 -10.99 -6.85 1.94
CA LEU A 16 -11.08 -8.29 1.71
C LEU A 16 -11.18 -8.64 0.20
N LYS A 17 -11.85 -7.81 -0.59
CA LYS A 17 -11.98 -8.02 -2.06
C LYS A 17 -10.67 -7.81 -2.80
N LYS A 18 -9.71 -7.19 -2.15
CA LYS A 18 -8.38 -6.86 -2.66
C LYS A 18 -7.26 -7.53 -1.87
N ALA A 19 -7.57 -8.59 -1.11
CA ALA A 19 -6.62 -9.32 -0.27
C ALA A 19 -5.33 -9.74 -1.02
N GLY A 20 -5.44 -10.03 -2.32
CA GLY A 20 -4.29 -10.53 -3.08
C GLY A 20 -3.79 -11.86 -2.51
N ALA A 21 -2.51 -11.93 -2.20
CA ALA A 21 -1.88 -13.09 -1.59
C ALA A 21 -2.02 -13.15 -0.05
N GLN A 22 -2.61 -12.13 0.57
CA GLN A 22 -2.79 -12.11 2.02
C GLN A 22 -3.91 -13.06 2.47
N ASN A 23 -3.72 -13.70 3.64
CA ASN A 23 -4.73 -14.61 4.17
C ASN A 23 -5.97 -13.82 4.63
N PRO A 24 -7.16 -14.08 4.02
CA PRO A 24 -8.40 -13.37 4.33
C PRO A 24 -8.83 -13.46 5.81
N GLU A 25 -8.43 -14.52 6.51
CA GLU A 25 -8.77 -14.73 7.93
C GLU A 25 -8.15 -13.66 8.86
N TYR A 26 -7.08 -13.00 8.43
CA TYR A 26 -6.37 -12.00 9.23
C TYR A 26 -6.80 -10.56 8.89
N ILE A 27 -7.56 -10.37 7.83
CA ILE A 27 -8.06 -9.04 7.45
C ILE A 27 -9.09 -8.57 8.49
N MET A 28 -8.92 -7.35 8.96
CA MET A 28 -9.73 -6.81 10.05
C MET A 28 -9.86 -5.29 9.94
N PRO A 29 -10.87 -4.69 10.60
CA PRO A 29 -10.99 -3.24 10.71
C PRO A 29 -9.74 -2.60 11.29
N ALA A 30 -9.46 -1.36 10.91
CA ALA A 30 -8.33 -0.61 11.42
C ALA A 30 -8.41 -0.45 12.95
N ASP A 31 -7.31 -0.79 13.62
CA ASP A 31 -7.21 -0.84 15.10
C ASP A 31 -5.89 -0.20 15.56
N LYS A 32 -6.01 1.02 16.09
CA LYS A 32 -4.89 1.78 16.63
C LYS A 32 -4.19 1.05 17.78
N GLU A 33 -4.92 0.40 18.67
CA GLU A 33 -4.34 -0.29 19.82
C GLU A 33 -3.51 -1.49 19.36
N MET A 34 -3.97 -2.21 18.35
CA MET A 34 -3.19 -3.27 17.71
C MET A 34 -1.91 -2.73 17.11
N PHE A 35 -1.98 -1.65 16.33
CA PHE A 35 -0.81 -0.99 15.76
C PHE A 35 0.19 -0.60 16.84
N LEU A 36 -0.24 0.07 17.91
CA LEU A 36 0.65 0.51 18.99
C LEU A 36 1.35 -0.68 19.68
N ARG A 37 0.63 -1.79 19.93
CA ARG A 37 1.25 -3.01 20.47
C ARG A 37 2.30 -3.61 19.53
N LEU A 38 2.03 -3.61 18.22
CA LEU A 38 2.99 -4.11 17.22
C LEU A 38 4.19 -3.18 17.10
N GLN A 39 3.97 -1.87 17.13
CA GLN A 39 5.02 -0.86 17.09
C GLN A 39 5.96 -0.99 18.31
N GLU A 40 5.41 -1.17 19.48
CA GLU A 40 6.22 -1.42 20.70
C GLU A 40 7.03 -2.72 20.57
N ARG A 41 6.39 -3.83 20.16
CA ARG A 41 7.05 -5.13 20.00
C ARG A 41 8.13 -5.14 18.92
N SER A 42 7.97 -4.35 17.88
CA SER A 42 8.96 -4.18 16.83
C SER A 42 10.14 -3.28 17.24
N GLY A 43 10.08 -2.66 18.42
CA GLY A 43 11.08 -1.67 18.84
C GLY A 43 11.02 -0.38 18.04
N GLY A 44 9.83 0.01 17.52
CA GLY A 44 9.64 1.21 16.73
C GLY A 44 10.05 1.07 15.26
N LEU A 45 10.15 -0.16 14.76
CA LEU A 45 10.59 -0.44 13.39
C LEU A 45 9.47 -0.31 12.34
N ILE A 46 8.18 -0.28 12.71
CA ILE A 46 7.11 -0.03 11.73
C ILE A 46 7.23 1.42 11.26
N LYS A 47 7.54 1.60 9.97
CA LYS A 47 7.73 2.92 9.34
C LYS A 47 6.62 3.28 8.36
N LEU A 48 5.90 2.27 7.87
CA LEU A 48 4.80 2.41 6.94
C LEU A 48 3.66 1.48 7.37
N VAL A 49 2.42 1.94 7.25
CA VAL A 49 1.21 1.13 7.46
C VAL A 49 0.33 1.26 6.24
N ASP A 50 -0.01 0.13 5.66
CA ASP A 50 -0.90 0.06 4.51
C ASP A 50 -2.36 -0.09 4.96
N ILE A 51 -3.24 0.71 4.36
CA ILE A 51 -4.65 0.77 4.74
C ILE A 51 -5.56 0.95 3.53
N ALA A 52 -6.71 0.30 3.56
CA ALA A 52 -7.83 0.61 2.67
C ALA A 52 -8.72 1.66 3.33
N PRO A 53 -8.76 2.89 2.82
CA PRO A 53 -9.43 4.01 3.52
C PRO A 53 -10.95 3.87 3.63
N GLU A 54 -11.57 3.03 2.79
CA GLU A 54 -13.00 2.70 2.83
C GLU A 54 -13.37 1.75 3.97
N GLU A 55 -12.38 1.08 4.56
CA GLU A 55 -12.63 0.09 5.60
C GLU A 55 -13.01 0.73 6.94
N LYS A 56 -13.74 -0.03 7.74
CA LYS A 56 -14.22 0.44 9.05
C LYS A 56 -13.06 0.87 9.95
N GLY A 57 -13.14 2.09 10.47
CA GLY A 57 -12.16 2.66 11.38
C GLY A 57 -10.91 3.22 10.70
N ALA A 58 -10.80 3.08 9.36
CA ALA A 58 -9.62 3.52 8.62
C ALA A 58 -9.40 5.04 8.71
N MET A 59 -10.43 5.84 8.52
CA MET A 59 -10.31 7.31 8.60
C MET A 59 -9.91 7.78 9.99
N ASP A 60 -10.47 7.19 11.05
CA ASP A 60 -10.10 7.50 12.44
C ASP A 60 -8.64 7.09 12.73
N PHE A 61 -8.22 5.93 12.21
CA PHE A 61 -6.83 5.47 12.33
C PHE A 61 -5.87 6.44 11.64
N ILE A 62 -6.16 6.85 10.42
CA ILE A 62 -5.36 7.81 9.64
C ILE A 62 -5.18 9.09 10.45
N GLU A 63 -6.27 9.70 10.88
CA GLU A 63 -6.26 10.97 11.62
C GLU A 63 -5.47 10.88 12.93
N GLN A 64 -5.50 9.74 13.62
CA GLN A 64 -4.85 9.56 14.91
C GLN A 64 -3.40 9.09 14.83
N CYS A 65 -2.96 8.51 13.71
CA CYS A 65 -1.67 7.83 13.62
C CYS A 65 -0.70 8.45 12.60
N HIS A 66 -1.15 9.31 11.67
CA HIS A 66 -0.31 9.83 10.58
C HIS A 66 0.93 10.61 11.04
N GLU A 67 0.91 11.20 12.23
CA GLU A 67 2.08 11.86 12.80
C GLU A 67 3.12 10.89 13.40
N GLN A 68 2.72 9.65 13.69
CA GLN A 68 3.55 8.62 14.33
C GLN A 68 4.17 7.66 13.33
N VAL A 69 3.48 7.43 12.21
CA VAL A 69 3.88 6.49 11.17
C VAL A 69 3.39 6.99 9.81
N LYS A 70 4.17 6.78 8.75
CA LYS A 70 3.70 7.06 7.39
C LYS A 70 2.55 6.11 7.06
N ILE A 71 1.48 6.64 6.48
CA ILE A 71 0.31 5.82 6.09
C ILE A 71 0.19 5.82 4.57
N SER A 72 -0.04 4.64 4.03
CA SER A 72 -0.16 4.36 2.61
C SER A 72 -1.53 3.80 2.26
N ILE A 73 -2.11 4.24 1.16
CA ILE A 73 -3.28 3.56 0.57
C ILE A 73 -2.79 2.31 -0.16
N ALA A 74 -3.36 1.16 0.17
CA ALA A 74 -3.08 -0.13 -0.45
C ALA A 74 -4.28 -1.07 -0.39
N HIS A 75 -4.33 -2.09 -1.26
CA HIS A 75 -5.33 -3.15 -1.23
C HIS A 75 -6.75 -2.62 -1.01
N THR A 76 -7.18 -1.71 -1.87
CA THR A 76 -8.38 -0.90 -1.68
C THR A 76 -9.35 -1.01 -2.85
N CYS A 77 -10.63 -0.86 -2.57
CA CYS A 77 -11.69 -0.61 -3.55
C CYS A 77 -12.18 0.85 -3.53
N CYS A 78 -11.50 1.76 -2.82
CA CYS A 78 -11.97 3.12 -2.64
C CYS A 78 -12.15 3.88 -3.96
N ASN A 79 -13.11 4.78 -3.97
CA ASN A 79 -13.29 5.75 -5.05
C ASN A 79 -12.36 6.96 -4.88
N TYR A 80 -12.45 7.90 -5.81
CA TYR A 80 -11.65 9.13 -5.80
C TYR A 80 -11.90 9.98 -4.55
N GLU A 81 -13.18 10.18 -4.18
CA GLU A 81 -13.58 11.04 -3.06
C GLU A 81 -13.06 10.49 -1.73
N THR A 82 -13.18 9.18 -1.51
CA THR A 82 -12.65 8.51 -0.31
C THR A 82 -11.13 8.60 -0.23
N ALA A 83 -10.45 8.46 -1.36
CA ALA A 83 -9.00 8.63 -1.41
C ALA A 83 -8.58 10.07 -1.12
N CYS A 84 -9.28 11.08 -1.66
CA CYS A 84 -9.03 12.49 -1.34
C CYS A 84 -9.19 12.76 0.16
N GLU A 85 -10.27 12.27 0.78
CA GLU A 85 -10.47 12.42 2.23
C GLU A 85 -9.32 11.82 3.04
N ALA A 86 -8.87 10.61 2.67
CA ALA A 86 -7.74 9.96 3.34
C ALA A 86 -6.44 10.76 3.21
N LEU A 87 -6.16 11.31 2.01
CA LEU A 87 -5.00 12.14 1.74
C LEU A 87 -5.05 13.46 2.53
N GLU A 88 -6.21 14.11 2.61
CA GLU A 88 -6.43 15.30 3.44
C GLU A 88 -6.22 15.03 4.93
N LYS A 89 -6.52 13.82 5.40
CA LYS A 89 -6.35 13.38 6.79
C LYS A 89 -4.93 12.93 7.14
N GLY A 90 -4.01 12.85 6.17
CA GLY A 90 -2.60 12.59 6.45
C GLY A 90 -2.00 11.38 5.75
N VAL A 91 -2.72 10.69 4.89
CA VAL A 91 -2.08 9.74 3.96
C VAL A 91 -1.17 10.51 3.00
N SER A 92 0.02 10.00 2.77
CA SER A 92 1.01 10.65 1.90
C SER A 92 1.69 9.67 0.91
N HIS A 93 1.20 8.44 0.85
CA HIS A 93 1.88 7.36 0.15
C HIS A 93 0.88 6.38 -0.49
N MET A 94 1.31 5.70 -1.56
CA MET A 94 0.58 4.62 -2.22
C MET A 94 1.51 3.41 -2.40
N THR A 95 1.12 2.27 -1.88
CA THR A 95 1.89 1.03 -2.01
C THR A 95 1.58 0.35 -3.34
N HIS A 96 2.59 -0.22 -3.99
CA HIS A 96 2.56 -0.97 -5.26
C HIS A 96 1.49 -0.48 -6.24
N LEU A 97 1.59 0.79 -6.63
CA LEU A 97 0.63 1.53 -7.46
C LEU A 97 0.08 0.68 -8.62
N TYR A 98 -1.21 0.73 -8.88
CA TYR A 98 -2.01 -0.08 -9.81
C TYR A 98 -2.38 -1.48 -9.33
N ASN A 99 -1.58 -2.11 -8.45
CA ASN A 99 -1.86 -3.46 -7.98
C ASN A 99 -2.87 -3.41 -6.82
N ALA A 100 -3.80 -4.35 -6.82
CA ALA A 100 -4.85 -4.47 -5.80
C ALA A 100 -5.64 -3.17 -5.53
N MET A 101 -5.85 -2.32 -6.55
CA MET A 101 -6.64 -1.08 -6.44
C MET A 101 -7.42 -0.80 -7.73
N PRO A 102 -8.41 0.13 -7.73
CA PRO A 102 -9.08 0.57 -8.94
C PRO A 102 -8.11 1.29 -9.89
N GLY A 103 -8.21 0.97 -11.19
CA GLY A 103 -7.45 1.67 -12.23
C GLY A 103 -8.03 3.06 -12.57
N ILE A 104 -7.29 3.82 -13.37
CA ILE A 104 -7.73 5.14 -13.86
C ILE A 104 -8.87 4.97 -14.87
N ASN A 105 -10.00 5.60 -14.61
CA ASN A 105 -11.12 5.69 -15.53
C ASN A 105 -11.61 7.14 -15.65
N HIS A 106 -11.98 7.57 -16.87
CA HIS A 106 -12.32 8.97 -17.16
C HIS A 106 -13.61 9.49 -16.45
N ARG A 107 -14.45 8.61 -15.89
CA ARG A 107 -15.64 8.97 -15.10
C ARG A 107 -15.54 8.56 -13.63
N ASN A 108 -14.59 7.71 -13.30
CA ASN A 108 -14.29 7.29 -11.94
C ASN A 108 -12.76 7.20 -11.80
N PRO A 109 -12.08 8.32 -11.55
CA PRO A 109 -10.63 8.40 -11.64
C PRO A 109 -9.88 7.55 -10.61
N GLY A 110 -10.54 7.21 -9.49
CA GLY A 110 -10.00 6.34 -8.47
C GLY A 110 -8.87 6.94 -7.63
N PRO A 111 -8.26 6.12 -6.76
CA PRO A 111 -7.26 6.59 -5.80
C PRO A 111 -5.96 7.07 -6.45
N ILE A 112 -5.63 6.59 -7.65
CA ILE A 112 -4.39 6.96 -8.36
C ILE A 112 -4.38 8.44 -8.73
N ILE A 113 -5.48 8.97 -9.22
CA ILE A 113 -5.60 10.39 -9.58
C ILE A 113 -5.65 11.25 -8.32
N ALA A 114 -6.34 10.81 -7.26
CA ALA A 114 -6.33 11.51 -5.98
C ALA A 114 -4.89 11.65 -5.43
N ALA A 115 -4.11 10.56 -5.46
CA ALA A 115 -2.70 10.58 -5.04
C ALA A 115 -1.83 11.52 -5.89
N LEU A 116 -2.06 11.54 -7.22
CA LEU A 116 -1.35 12.45 -8.13
C LEU A 116 -1.63 13.92 -7.78
N GLU A 117 -2.87 14.28 -7.57
CA GLU A 117 -3.28 15.67 -7.26
C GLU A 117 -2.79 16.11 -5.87
N ALA A 118 -2.76 15.19 -4.90
CA ALA A 118 -2.21 15.43 -3.57
C ALA A 118 -0.67 15.47 -3.53
N GLY A 119 0.01 15.09 -4.60
CA GLY A 119 1.48 15.00 -4.64
C GLY A 119 2.06 13.90 -3.74
N ALA A 120 1.31 12.83 -3.53
CA ALA A 120 1.75 11.69 -2.73
C ALA A 120 2.94 10.97 -3.37
N GLU A 121 3.74 10.29 -2.55
CA GLU A 121 4.76 9.35 -3.02
C GLU A 121 4.08 8.04 -3.44
N VAL A 122 4.61 7.39 -4.47
CA VAL A 122 4.01 6.16 -5.01
C VAL A 122 5.06 5.09 -5.23
N GLU A 123 4.80 3.88 -4.77
CA GLU A 123 5.65 2.73 -5.03
C GLU A 123 5.29 2.09 -6.38
N LEU A 124 6.30 1.63 -7.09
CA LEU A 124 6.14 1.06 -8.43
C LEU A 124 6.98 -0.22 -8.59
N ILE A 125 6.34 -1.34 -8.90
CA ILE A 125 7.00 -2.59 -9.29
C ILE A 125 7.28 -2.51 -10.79
N ALA A 126 8.51 -2.20 -11.16
CA ALA A 126 8.92 -1.93 -12.56
C ALA A 126 9.60 -3.12 -13.23
N ASP A 127 9.19 -4.36 -12.89
CA ASP A 127 9.79 -5.61 -13.38
C ASP A 127 9.38 -5.98 -14.82
N GLY A 128 8.43 -5.26 -15.41
CA GLY A 128 7.89 -5.51 -16.74
C GLY A 128 6.86 -6.64 -16.80
N ILE A 129 6.51 -7.25 -15.66
CA ILE A 129 5.50 -8.30 -15.50
C ILE A 129 4.24 -7.72 -14.85
N HIS A 130 4.38 -7.12 -13.65
CA HIS A 130 3.26 -6.49 -12.92
C HIS A 130 2.68 -5.30 -13.66
N ILE A 131 3.54 -4.48 -14.26
CA ILE A 131 3.11 -3.24 -14.90
C ILE A 131 3.72 -3.16 -16.31
N HIS A 132 2.87 -2.92 -17.30
CA HIS A 132 3.32 -2.74 -18.67
C HIS A 132 4.29 -1.55 -18.78
N PRO A 133 5.41 -1.65 -19.52
CA PRO A 133 6.42 -0.59 -19.59
C PRO A 133 5.90 0.78 -20.05
N ALA A 134 4.81 0.83 -20.82
CA ALA A 134 4.19 2.11 -21.21
C ALA A 134 3.55 2.82 -20.01
N ILE A 135 2.97 2.05 -19.06
CA ILE A 135 2.40 2.57 -17.81
C ILE A 135 3.51 3.04 -16.88
N VAL A 136 4.60 2.28 -16.77
CA VAL A 136 5.78 2.73 -16.02
C VAL A 136 6.26 4.11 -16.52
N ARG A 137 6.43 4.27 -17.83
CA ARG A 137 6.83 5.56 -18.42
C ARG A 137 5.80 6.68 -18.18
N MET A 138 4.52 6.35 -18.24
CA MET A 138 3.44 7.30 -17.95
C MET A 138 3.54 7.75 -16.48
N THR A 139 3.69 6.82 -15.53
CA THR A 139 3.78 7.11 -14.09
C THR A 139 4.90 8.12 -13.81
N PHE A 140 6.11 7.87 -14.33
CA PHE A 140 7.22 8.82 -14.18
C PHE A 140 6.94 10.20 -14.79
N ARG A 141 6.17 10.28 -15.88
CA ARG A 141 5.82 11.55 -16.51
C ARG A 141 4.81 12.37 -15.73
N ILE A 142 3.84 11.69 -15.09
CA ILE A 142 2.77 12.38 -14.36
C ILE A 142 3.11 12.66 -12.89
N PHE A 143 3.77 11.72 -12.21
CA PHE A 143 4.17 11.90 -10.79
C PHE A 143 5.51 12.61 -10.63
N GLY A 144 6.42 12.49 -11.61
CA GLY A 144 7.82 12.93 -11.45
C GLY A 144 8.69 11.86 -10.79
N ALA A 145 9.99 11.90 -11.09
CA ALA A 145 10.93 10.90 -10.57
C ALA A 145 11.17 11.01 -9.05
N ASP A 146 10.95 12.18 -8.49
CA ASP A 146 11.08 12.48 -7.07
C ASP A 146 9.93 11.94 -6.21
N LYS A 147 8.83 11.52 -6.85
CA LYS A 147 7.66 10.93 -6.19
C LYS A 147 7.51 9.44 -6.41
N VAL A 148 8.30 8.84 -7.29
CA VAL A 148 8.22 7.41 -7.61
C VAL A 148 9.31 6.64 -6.88
N ILE A 149 8.91 5.68 -6.06
CA ILE A 149 9.77 4.78 -5.31
C ILE A 149 9.74 3.42 -6.01
N LEU A 150 10.89 2.92 -6.45
CA LEU A 150 10.97 1.58 -7.04
C LEU A 150 11.04 0.52 -5.94
N ILE A 151 10.16 -0.45 -6.04
CA ILE A 151 10.11 -1.61 -5.15
C ILE A 151 10.13 -2.90 -5.95
N SER A 152 10.55 -3.98 -5.34
CA SER A 152 10.47 -5.34 -5.91
C SER A 152 9.21 -6.08 -5.48
N ASP A 153 8.70 -5.78 -4.30
CA ASP A 153 7.62 -6.55 -3.66
C ASP A 153 7.95 -8.06 -3.63
N SER A 154 9.19 -8.37 -3.34
CA SER A 154 9.74 -9.73 -3.39
C SER A 154 9.23 -10.58 -2.25
N MET A 155 8.81 -11.80 -2.58
CA MET A 155 8.43 -12.82 -1.61
C MET A 155 9.66 -13.62 -1.09
N GLU A 156 9.45 -14.45 -0.08
CA GLU A 156 10.52 -15.27 0.53
C GLU A 156 11.20 -16.26 -0.42
N ALA A 157 10.56 -16.63 -1.53
CA ALA A 157 11.14 -17.48 -2.57
C ALA A 157 12.16 -16.77 -3.48
N THR A 158 12.31 -15.45 -3.34
CA THR A 158 13.23 -14.69 -4.19
C THR A 158 14.67 -15.18 -4.05
N GLY A 159 15.26 -15.57 -5.18
CA GLY A 159 16.63 -16.11 -5.24
C GLY A 159 16.75 -17.61 -4.94
N LEU A 160 15.64 -18.31 -4.72
CA LEU A 160 15.58 -19.76 -4.64
C LEU A 160 15.48 -20.38 -6.04
N LEU A 161 15.57 -21.72 -6.11
CA LEU A 161 15.39 -22.45 -7.37
C LEU A 161 13.94 -22.36 -7.85
N ASP A 162 13.73 -22.54 -9.16
CA ASP A 162 12.37 -22.62 -9.72
C ASP A 162 11.59 -23.78 -9.07
N GLY A 163 10.37 -23.49 -8.64
CA GLY A 163 9.53 -24.44 -7.91
C GLY A 163 8.22 -23.83 -7.42
N ASP A 164 7.43 -24.66 -6.75
CA ASP A 164 6.19 -24.23 -6.11
C ASP A 164 6.50 -23.72 -4.70
N TYR A 165 5.95 -22.55 -4.37
CA TYR A 165 6.12 -21.89 -3.08
C TYR A 165 4.77 -21.45 -2.53
N GLN A 166 4.69 -21.16 -1.24
CA GLN A 166 3.49 -20.65 -0.59
C GLN A 166 3.70 -19.22 -0.16
N LEU A 167 2.68 -18.39 -0.34
CA LEU A 167 2.64 -17.01 0.15
C LEU A 167 1.33 -16.78 0.90
N GLY A 168 1.41 -16.23 2.11
CA GLY A 168 0.22 -15.95 2.93
C GLY A 168 -0.62 -17.20 3.28
N GLY A 169 -0.04 -18.41 3.24
CA GLY A 169 -0.74 -19.67 3.46
C GLY A 169 -1.55 -20.16 2.25
N GLN A 170 -1.38 -19.53 1.10
CA GLN A 170 -1.96 -19.94 -0.19
C GLN A 170 -0.84 -20.56 -1.06
N GLY A 171 -1.14 -21.67 -1.73
CA GLY A 171 -0.23 -22.38 -2.65
C GLY A 171 -0.59 -22.16 -4.10
#